data_d22d159cb97b0bf2ffefda6fada44122
#
_entry.id   d22d159cb97b0bf2ffefda6fada44122
#
_cell.length_a   1.000
_cell.length_b   1.000
_cell.length_c   1.000
_cell.angle_alpha   90.00
_cell.angle_beta   90.00
_cell.angle_gamma   90.00
#
_symmetry.space_group_name_H-M   'P 1'
#
loop_
_entity.id
_entity.type
_entity.pdbx_description
1 polymer ?
#
loop_
_entity_poly.entity_id
_entity_poly.type
_entity_poly.pdbx_seq_one_letter_code
_entity_poly.pdbx_strand_id
1 'polypeptide(L)'
;KLLLGFLVAGVLIYLLGAVAGWGRVIDALEGAEYRWVWVACVSTVVGLAFWGKAWQVVLAMLDIEVRLRRIVVTYFAATFANYITPLGQAGGEPFIAYVLSQDTEASYEDSLASVVTADLLNLLPFFNFAAVGMAYLLLNATLPENAETLAQGLVVLAFGVPALAYVGWRHREGVESFVLRLVAPMARRTDRLSVDGVRNRIDRFYHALERIADEPRSLLFALVFSYTGWVFFALPLYFSGL
;
A
#
# COMPACT_ATOMS: atom_id res chain seq x y z
N LYS A 1 -8.16 -5.73 22.09
CA LYS A 1 -7.92 -6.14 20.69
C LYS A 1 -6.47 -5.86 20.25
N LEU A 2 -5.93 -4.66 20.51
CA LEU A 2 -4.52 -4.31 20.21
C LEU A 2 -3.52 -5.23 20.93
N LEU A 3 -3.70 -5.48 22.24
CA LEU A 3 -2.85 -6.42 23.00
C LEU A 3 -2.84 -7.83 22.43
N LEU A 4 -3.98 -8.31 21.92
CA LEU A 4 -4.05 -9.62 21.26
C LEU A 4 -3.22 -9.64 19.96
N GLY A 5 -3.26 -8.55 19.18
CA GLY A 5 -2.43 -8.41 17.97
C GLY A 5 -0.93 -8.45 18.27
N PHE A 6 -0.48 -7.70 19.29
CA PHE A 6 0.92 -7.75 19.74
C PHE A 6 1.32 -9.11 20.27
N LEU A 7 0.44 -9.81 21.00
CA LEU A 7 0.70 -11.14 21.50
C LEU A 7 0.85 -12.15 20.35
N VAL A 8 -0.06 -12.11 19.37
CA VAL A 8 0.04 -12.96 18.17
C VAL A 8 1.33 -12.65 17.40
N ALA A 9 1.67 -11.38 17.17
CA ALA A 9 2.91 -10.99 16.51
C ALA A 9 4.14 -11.48 17.28
N GLY A 10 4.17 -11.35 18.60
CA GLY A 10 5.24 -11.87 19.44
C GLY A 10 5.40 -13.38 19.36
N VAL A 11 4.28 -14.12 19.36
CA VAL A 11 4.28 -15.58 19.18
C VAL A 11 4.82 -15.96 17.79
N LEU A 12 4.40 -15.26 16.73
CA LEU A 12 4.89 -15.53 15.38
C LEU A 12 6.38 -15.26 15.24
N ILE A 13 6.88 -14.13 15.79
CA ILE A 13 8.33 -13.83 15.82
C ILE A 13 9.08 -14.91 16.58
N TYR A 14 8.58 -15.33 17.73
CA TYR A 14 9.18 -16.41 18.52
C TYR A 14 9.25 -17.72 17.73
N LEU A 15 8.16 -18.11 17.05
CA LEU A 15 8.11 -19.33 16.23
C LEU A 15 9.05 -19.24 15.03
N LEU A 16 9.12 -18.10 14.36
CA LEU A 16 10.07 -17.88 13.25
C LEU A 16 11.51 -17.99 13.74
N GLY A 17 11.83 -17.37 14.86
CA GLY A 17 13.16 -17.50 15.47
C GLY A 17 13.49 -18.94 15.90
N ALA A 18 12.50 -19.68 16.39
CA ALA A 18 12.69 -21.11 16.72
C ALA A 18 12.96 -21.97 15.48
N VAL A 19 12.25 -21.71 14.36
CA VAL A 19 12.47 -22.40 13.07
C VAL A 19 13.82 -22.01 12.46
N ALA A 20 14.19 -20.74 12.50
CA ALA A 20 15.48 -20.25 12.01
C ALA A 20 16.65 -20.68 12.89
N GLY A 21 16.42 -21.00 14.16
CA GLY A 21 17.40 -21.27 15.20
C GLY A 21 17.85 -19.97 15.91
N TRP A 22 17.36 -19.77 17.13
CA TRP A 22 17.65 -18.55 17.92
C TRP A 22 19.15 -18.24 18.06
N GLY A 23 20.01 -19.27 18.20
CA GLY A 23 21.47 -19.08 18.24
C GLY A 23 21.96 -18.36 16.99
N ARG A 24 21.58 -18.84 15.80
CA ARG A 24 21.98 -18.20 14.52
C ARG A 24 21.45 -16.76 14.38
N VAL A 25 20.25 -16.50 14.88
CA VAL A 25 19.67 -15.14 14.84
C VAL A 25 20.46 -14.20 15.76
N ILE A 26 20.81 -14.66 16.96
CA ILE A 26 21.61 -13.88 17.92
C ILE A 26 23.02 -13.65 17.37
N ASP A 27 23.69 -14.69 16.89
CA ASP A 27 25.04 -14.60 16.31
C ASP A 27 25.06 -13.60 15.13
N ALA A 28 24.02 -13.60 14.27
CA ALA A 28 23.89 -12.66 13.17
C ALA A 28 23.67 -11.22 13.67
N LEU A 29 22.90 -11.02 14.74
CA LEU A 29 22.69 -9.70 15.35
C LEU A 29 23.96 -9.17 16.04
N GLU A 30 24.71 -10.04 16.71
CA GLU A 30 25.97 -9.65 17.37
C GLU A 30 27.07 -9.36 16.34
N GLY A 31 27.07 -10.07 15.20
CA GLY A 31 27.99 -9.82 14.08
C GLY A 31 27.60 -8.63 13.20
N ALA A 32 26.42 -8.08 13.36
CA ALA A 32 25.94 -6.98 12.51
C ALA A 32 26.72 -5.68 12.75
N GLU A 33 27.18 -5.06 11.69
CA GLU A 33 27.77 -3.73 11.77
C GLU A 33 26.68 -2.66 12.01
N TYR A 34 26.61 -2.13 13.23
CA TYR A 34 25.58 -1.13 13.63
C TYR A 34 25.52 0.08 12.70
N ARG A 35 26.61 0.44 12.04
CA ARG A 35 26.65 1.49 11.03
C ARG A 35 25.66 1.22 9.91
N TRP A 36 25.63 0.01 9.36
CA TRP A 36 24.73 -0.37 8.28
C TRP A 36 23.30 -0.49 8.75
N VAL A 37 23.09 -0.95 9.98
CA VAL A 37 21.75 -0.96 10.60
C VAL A 37 21.17 0.45 10.68
N TRP A 38 21.96 1.43 11.14
CA TRP A 38 21.52 2.83 11.18
C TRP A 38 21.25 3.39 9.79
N VAL A 39 22.10 3.13 8.81
CA VAL A 39 21.89 3.53 7.41
C VAL A 39 20.60 2.93 6.87
N ALA A 40 20.33 1.65 7.13
CA ALA A 40 19.10 0.96 6.75
C ALA A 40 17.86 1.60 7.38
N CYS A 41 17.90 1.89 8.69
CA CYS A 41 16.81 2.58 9.39
C CYS A 41 16.52 3.95 8.79
N VAL A 42 17.57 4.77 8.59
CA VAL A 42 17.42 6.11 7.99
C VAL A 42 16.87 6.00 6.57
N SER A 43 17.39 5.07 5.76
CA SER A 43 16.90 4.83 4.40
C SER A 43 15.41 4.47 4.39
N THR A 44 14.96 3.57 5.28
CA THR A 44 13.55 3.22 5.40
C THR A 44 12.68 4.43 5.76
N VAL A 45 13.10 5.25 6.72
CA VAL A 45 12.38 6.47 7.11
C VAL A 45 12.29 7.46 5.95
N VAL A 46 13.36 7.63 5.19
CA VAL A 46 13.39 8.48 3.98
C VAL A 46 12.45 7.91 2.92
N GLY A 47 12.46 6.61 2.67
CA GLY A 47 11.54 5.93 1.75
C GLY A 47 10.07 6.19 2.09
N LEU A 48 9.70 6.00 3.36
CA LEU A 48 8.34 6.28 3.84
C LEU A 48 7.97 7.78 3.72
N ALA A 49 8.93 8.68 3.91
CA ALA A 49 8.70 10.11 3.72
C ALA A 49 8.42 10.45 2.24
N PHE A 50 9.10 9.80 1.28
CA PHE A 50 8.82 9.95 -0.14
C PHE A 50 7.45 9.41 -0.52
N TRP A 51 7.02 8.29 0.02
CA TRP A 51 5.65 7.79 -0.17
C TRP A 51 4.60 8.73 0.45
N GLY A 52 4.87 9.28 1.64
CA GLY A 52 4.04 10.35 2.21
C GLY A 52 3.96 11.58 1.31
N LYS A 53 5.07 11.93 0.61
CA LYS A 53 5.09 13.02 -0.36
C LYS A 53 4.26 12.67 -1.62
N ALA A 54 4.31 11.44 -2.11
CA ALA A 54 3.47 10.97 -3.19
C ALA A 54 1.97 11.12 -2.82
N TRP A 55 1.60 10.72 -1.62
CA TRP A 55 0.25 10.94 -1.08
C TRP A 55 -0.15 12.40 -1.04
N GLN A 56 0.75 13.27 -0.56
CA GLN A 56 0.48 14.71 -0.52
C GLN A 56 0.16 15.26 -1.92
N VAL A 57 0.88 14.80 -2.94
CA VAL A 57 0.63 15.22 -4.33
C VAL A 57 -0.75 14.75 -4.80
N VAL A 58 -1.13 13.49 -4.49
CA VAL A 58 -2.45 12.95 -4.86
C VAL A 58 -3.58 13.69 -4.15
N LEU A 59 -3.43 14.02 -2.87
CA LEU A 59 -4.42 14.81 -2.12
C LEU A 59 -4.57 16.22 -2.70
N ALA A 60 -3.46 16.84 -3.12
CA ALA A 60 -3.50 18.18 -3.71
C ALA A 60 -4.28 18.24 -5.04
N MET A 61 -4.36 17.14 -5.81
CA MET A 61 -5.20 17.06 -7.02
C MET A 61 -6.71 17.14 -6.70
N LEU A 62 -7.08 16.90 -5.46
CA LEU A 62 -8.45 17.01 -4.95
C LEU A 62 -8.66 18.29 -4.13
N ASP A 63 -7.77 19.28 -4.27
CA ASP A 63 -7.76 20.54 -3.50
C ASP A 63 -7.64 20.35 -1.98
N ILE A 64 -7.06 19.20 -1.56
CA ILE A 64 -6.85 18.88 -0.16
C ILE A 64 -5.43 19.27 0.23
N GLU A 65 -5.27 20.42 0.86
CA GLU A 65 -3.97 20.89 1.30
C GLU A 65 -3.60 20.34 2.68
N VAL A 66 -2.58 19.47 2.73
CA VAL A 66 -2.04 18.93 3.98
C VAL A 66 -0.55 19.25 4.08
N ARG A 67 -0.10 19.72 5.24
CA ARG A 67 1.33 19.96 5.50
C ARG A 67 2.10 18.64 5.41
N LEU A 68 3.27 18.64 4.72
CA LEU A 68 4.08 17.45 4.51
C LEU A 68 4.37 16.68 5.81
N ARG A 69 4.73 17.39 6.88
CA ARG A 69 4.97 16.77 8.20
C ARG A 69 3.77 15.96 8.69
N ARG A 70 2.55 16.50 8.51
CA ARG A 70 1.33 15.83 8.96
C ARG A 70 1.05 14.59 8.14
N ILE A 71 1.14 14.70 6.80
CA ILE A 71 0.89 13.56 5.93
C ILE A 71 1.93 12.45 6.12
N VAL A 72 3.20 12.78 6.35
CA VAL A 72 4.24 11.79 6.65
C VAL A 72 3.90 11.05 7.95
N VAL A 73 3.54 11.75 9.02
CA VAL A 73 3.13 11.11 10.29
C VAL A 73 1.89 10.22 10.08
N THR A 74 0.90 10.71 9.34
CA THR A 74 -0.31 9.92 9.00
C THR A 74 0.06 8.68 8.18
N TYR A 75 1.01 8.80 7.24
CA TYR A 75 1.49 7.67 6.44
C TYR A 75 2.19 6.60 7.30
N PHE A 76 3.01 7.01 8.26
CA PHE A 76 3.62 6.07 9.22
C PHE A 76 2.56 5.35 10.05
N ALA A 77 1.57 6.09 10.56
CA ALA A 77 0.45 5.51 11.31
C ALA A 77 -0.38 4.56 10.46
N ALA A 78 -0.61 4.92 9.18
CA ALA A 78 -1.30 4.11 8.19
C ALA A 78 -0.55 2.80 7.91
N THR A 79 0.74 2.90 7.63
CA THR A 79 1.62 1.73 7.41
C THR A 79 1.59 0.80 8.62
N PHE A 80 1.71 1.35 9.83
CA PHE A 80 1.59 0.56 11.05
C PHE A 80 0.20 -0.11 11.16
N ALA A 81 -0.88 0.63 10.89
CA ALA A 81 -2.24 0.08 10.91
C ALA A 81 -2.42 -1.09 9.92
N ASN A 82 -1.84 -0.98 8.71
CA ASN A 82 -1.87 -2.05 7.71
C ASN A 82 -1.17 -3.32 8.20
N TYR A 83 -0.05 -3.20 8.92
CA TYR A 83 0.67 -4.35 9.47
C TYR A 83 -0.06 -5.05 10.62
N ILE A 84 -0.87 -4.34 11.40
CA ILE A 84 -1.60 -4.93 12.54
C ILE A 84 -3.04 -5.33 12.21
N THR A 85 -3.55 -4.98 11.02
CA THR A 85 -4.92 -5.30 10.61
C THR A 85 -4.96 -6.67 9.92
N PRO A 86 -5.91 -7.57 10.26
CA PRO A 86 -5.93 -8.94 9.73
C PRO A 86 -6.03 -9.05 8.21
N LEU A 87 -6.61 -8.05 7.53
CA LEU A 87 -6.74 -7.99 6.07
C LEU A 87 -5.65 -7.12 5.41
N GLY A 88 -4.63 -6.71 6.18
CA GLY A 88 -3.56 -5.85 5.66
C GLY A 88 -4.08 -4.56 5.04
N GLN A 89 -3.57 -4.20 3.87
CA GLN A 89 -3.95 -2.98 3.14
C GLN A 89 -5.45 -2.88 2.88
N ALA A 90 -6.10 -3.96 2.42
CA ALA A 90 -7.54 -3.94 2.13
C ALA A 90 -8.42 -3.62 3.36
N GLY A 91 -7.94 -3.91 4.58
CA GLY A 91 -8.61 -3.54 5.83
C GLY A 91 -8.18 -2.17 6.36
N GLY A 92 -6.94 -1.76 6.08
CA GLY A 92 -6.36 -0.50 6.55
C GLY A 92 -6.79 0.71 5.71
N GLU A 93 -6.89 0.60 4.39
CA GLU A 93 -7.23 1.70 3.49
C GLU A 93 -8.53 2.43 3.85
N PRO A 94 -9.67 1.76 4.10
CA PRO A 94 -10.89 2.43 4.53
C PRO A 94 -10.74 3.15 5.88
N PHE A 95 -9.93 2.59 6.79
CA PHE A 95 -9.65 3.23 8.07
C PHE A 95 -8.77 4.47 7.90
N ILE A 96 -7.76 4.40 7.04
CA ILE A 96 -6.86 5.51 6.71
C ILE A 96 -7.64 6.64 6.06
N ALA A 97 -8.51 6.32 5.08
CA ALA A 97 -9.40 7.28 4.45
C ALA A 97 -10.32 7.98 5.48
N TYR A 98 -10.82 7.22 6.46
CA TYR A 98 -11.60 7.77 7.55
C TYR A 98 -10.77 8.72 8.42
N VAL A 99 -9.55 8.35 8.81
CA VAL A 99 -8.67 9.22 9.60
C VAL A 99 -8.34 10.50 8.83
N LEU A 100 -8.01 10.40 7.54
CA LEU A 100 -7.75 11.56 6.69
C LEU A 100 -8.96 12.48 6.61
N SER A 101 -10.16 11.95 6.41
CA SER A 101 -11.39 12.76 6.35
C SER A 101 -11.75 13.44 7.67
N GLN A 102 -11.29 12.92 8.82
CA GLN A 102 -11.46 13.60 10.11
C GLN A 102 -10.39 14.67 10.35
N ASP A 103 -9.22 14.49 9.74
CA ASP A 103 -8.04 15.33 9.92
C ASP A 103 -7.93 16.47 8.91
N THR A 104 -8.72 16.41 7.84
CA THR A 104 -8.76 17.37 6.73
C THR A 104 -10.20 17.80 6.45
N GLU A 105 -10.41 18.79 5.59
CA GLU A 105 -11.74 19.19 5.12
C GLU A 105 -12.26 18.27 3.98
N ALA A 106 -11.50 17.20 3.67
CA ALA A 106 -11.83 16.25 2.63
C ALA A 106 -13.04 15.37 2.99
N SER A 107 -13.83 15.02 1.98
CA SER A 107 -14.81 13.95 2.14
C SER A 107 -14.13 12.59 2.35
N TYR A 108 -14.85 11.65 2.94
CA TYR A 108 -14.37 10.27 3.05
C TYR A 108 -14.04 9.67 1.68
N GLU A 109 -14.86 9.97 0.68
CA GLU A 109 -14.75 9.46 -0.68
C GLU A 109 -13.52 10.03 -1.40
N ASP A 110 -13.23 11.32 -1.24
CA ASP A 110 -12.01 11.94 -1.77
C ASP A 110 -10.77 11.36 -1.09
N SER A 111 -10.82 11.19 0.23
CA SER A 111 -9.74 10.56 0.99
C SER A 111 -9.49 9.12 0.53
N LEU A 112 -10.56 8.33 0.34
CA LEU A 112 -10.45 6.95 -0.14
C LEU A 112 -9.91 6.87 -1.57
N ALA A 113 -10.38 7.74 -2.47
CA ALA A 113 -9.87 7.81 -3.84
C ALA A 113 -8.39 8.16 -3.86
N SER A 114 -7.95 9.10 -3.00
CA SER A 114 -6.53 9.47 -2.87
C SER A 114 -5.66 8.31 -2.38
N VAL A 115 -6.11 7.60 -1.34
CA VAL A 115 -5.39 6.45 -0.78
C VAL A 115 -5.26 5.35 -1.83
N VAL A 116 -6.37 4.93 -2.44
CA VAL A 116 -6.39 3.88 -3.47
C VAL A 116 -5.51 4.27 -4.67
N THR A 117 -5.56 5.53 -5.12
CA THR A 117 -4.71 5.98 -6.22
C THR A 117 -3.22 5.94 -5.85
N ALA A 118 -2.85 6.42 -4.67
CA ALA A 118 -1.46 6.40 -4.22
C ALA A 118 -0.93 4.97 -4.10
N ASP A 119 -1.75 4.04 -3.62
CA ASP A 119 -1.37 2.63 -3.50
C ASP A 119 -1.25 1.96 -4.87
N LEU A 120 -2.14 2.24 -5.82
CA LEU A 120 -2.01 1.79 -7.21
C LEU A 120 -0.74 2.33 -7.88
N LEU A 121 -0.39 3.61 -7.64
CA LEU A 121 0.87 4.19 -8.11
C LEU A 121 2.10 3.51 -7.49
N ASN A 122 2.01 3.05 -6.23
CA ASN A 122 3.08 2.32 -5.57
C ASN A 122 3.27 0.89 -6.10
N LEU A 123 2.27 0.28 -6.70
CA LEU A 123 2.40 -1.05 -7.31
C LEU A 123 3.28 -1.03 -8.57
N LEU A 124 3.31 0.07 -9.33
CA LEU A 124 4.09 0.16 -10.56
C LEU A 124 5.60 0.01 -10.32
N PRO A 125 6.25 0.79 -9.43
CA PRO A 125 7.65 0.56 -9.04
C PRO A 125 7.87 -0.83 -8.47
N PHE A 126 6.98 -1.34 -7.61
CA PHE A 126 7.09 -2.68 -7.05
C PHE A 126 7.26 -3.75 -8.14
N PHE A 127 6.33 -3.77 -9.11
CA PHE A 127 6.40 -4.74 -10.20
C PHE A 127 7.62 -4.53 -11.10
N ASN A 128 8.03 -3.29 -11.35
CA ASN A 128 9.22 -3.01 -12.14
C ASN A 128 10.50 -3.50 -11.44
N PHE A 129 10.69 -3.20 -10.16
CA PHE A 129 11.84 -3.71 -9.41
C PHE A 129 11.82 -5.23 -9.31
N ALA A 130 10.67 -5.84 -9.06
CA ALA A 130 10.53 -7.28 -9.01
C ALA A 130 10.81 -7.93 -10.37
N ALA A 131 10.35 -7.34 -11.47
CA ALA A 131 10.62 -7.83 -12.83
C ALA A 131 12.11 -7.73 -13.20
N VAL A 132 12.75 -6.59 -12.88
CA VAL A 132 14.20 -6.41 -13.10
C VAL A 132 15.01 -7.38 -12.25
N GLY A 133 14.67 -7.54 -10.98
CA GLY A 133 15.32 -8.51 -10.09
C GLY A 133 15.15 -9.95 -10.58
N MET A 134 13.96 -10.34 -11.02
CA MET A 134 13.69 -11.66 -11.58
C MET A 134 14.47 -11.88 -12.88
N ALA A 135 14.49 -10.90 -13.79
CA ALA A 135 15.26 -10.99 -15.03
C ALA A 135 16.77 -11.15 -14.74
N TYR A 136 17.29 -10.40 -13.77
CA TYR A 136 18.69 -10.54 -13.34
C TYR A 136 19.00 -11.95 -12.83
N LEU A 137 18.12 -12.50 -11.97
CA LEU A 137 18.28 -13.86 -11.45
C LEU A 137 18.21 -14.92 -12.56
N LEU A 138 17.27 -14.81 -13.49
CA LEU A 138 17.13 -15.72 -14.63
C LEU A 138 18.38 -15.74 -15.54
N LEU A 139 19.09 -14.60 -15.64
CA LEU A 139 20.27 -14.47 -16.51
C LEU A 139 21.57 -14.91 -15.80
N ASN A 140 21.64 -14.86 -14.47
CA ASN A 140 22.90 -14.99 -13.71
C ASN A 140 22.91 -16.11 -12.67
N ALA A 141 21.78 -16.78 -12.41
CA ALA A 141 21.69 -17.83 -11.39
C ALA A 141 20.96 -19.07 -11.89
N THR A 142 21.34 -20.23 -11.35
CA THR A 142 20.54 -21.46 -11.49
C THR A 142 19.38 -21.38 -10.51
N LEU A 143 18.19 -21.22 -11.04
CA LEU A 143 16.98 -21.07 -10.22
C LEU A 143 16.40 -22.45 -9.84
N PRO A 144 15.74 -22.56 -8.69
CA PRO A 144 14.99 -23.76 -8.33
C PRO A 144 13.77 -23.93 -9.28
N GLU A 145 13.26 -25.17 -9.39
CA GLU A 145 12.17 -25.53 -10.33
C GLU A 145 10.90 -24.67 -10.16
N ASN A 146 10.65 -24.15 -8.96
CA ASN A 146 9.48 -23.29 -8.68
C ASN A 146 9.68 -21.82 -9.08
N ALA A 147 10.87 -21.41 -9.50
CA ALA A 147 11.14 -20.01 -9.90
C ALA A 147 10.33 -19.57 -11.12
N GLU A 148 10.07 -20.48 -12.06
CA GLU A 148 9.20 -20.22 -13.22
C GLU A 148 7.77 -19.89 -12.77
N THR A 149 7.23 -20.65 -11.84
CA THR A 149 5.89 -20.41 -11.26
C THR A 149 5.82 -19.05 -10.56
N LEU A 150 6.87 -18.67 -9.83
CA LEU A 150 6.95 -17.34 -9.20
C LEU A 150 7.02 -16.22 -10.25
N ALA A 151 7.80 -16.40 -11.32
CA ALA A 151 7.88 -15.44 -12.41
C ALA A 151 6.54 -15.28 -13.15
N GLN A 152 5.84 -16.38 -13.41
CA GLN A 152 4.49 -16.35 -14.00
C GLN A 152 3.51 -15.63 -13.06
N GLY A 153 3.52 -15.91 -11.77
CA GLY A 153 2.71 -15.23 -10.76
C GLY A 153 2.97 -13.72 -10.75
N LEU A 154 4.23 -13.30 -10.82
CA LEU A 154 4.62 -11.90 -10.89
C LEU A 154 4.07 -11.22 -12.15
N VAL A 155 4.17 -11.86 -13.30
CA VAL A 155 3.62 -11.35 -14.57
C VAL A 155 2.09 -11.21 -14.50
N VAL A 156 1.41 -12.24 -13.98
CA VAL A 156 -0.05 -12.21 -13.81
C VAL A 156 -0.48 -11.05 -12.90
N LEU A 157 0.22 -10.83 -11.79
CA LEU A 157 -0.08 -9.71 -10.89
C LEU A 157 0.25 -8.36 -11.52
N ALA A 158 1.40 -8.23 -12.20
CA ALA A 158 1.85 -7.00 -12.83
C ALA A 158 0.88 -6.46 -13.90
N PHE A 159 0.23 -7.35 -14.63
CA PHE A 159 -0.76 -6.99 -15.65
C PHE A 159 -2.19 -7.12 -15.14
N GLY A 160 -2.46 -8.08 -14.27
CA GLY A 160 -3.79 -8.35 -13.73
C GLY A 160 -4.32 -7.24 -12.84
N VAL A 161 -3.47 -6.69 -11.94
CA VAL A 161 -3.90 -5.62 -11.02
C VAL A 161 -4.25 -4.32 -11.79
N PRO A 162 -3.41 -3.78 -12.69
CA PRO A 162 -3.80 -2.63 -13.51
C PRO A 162 -5.00 -2.90 -14.41
N ALA A 163 -5.10 -4.12 -14.96
CA ALA A 163 -6.25 -4.51 -15.79
C ALA A 163 -7.55 -4.52 -14.98
N LEU A 164 -7.53 -5.07 -13.76
CA LEU A 164 -8.68 -5.05 -12.86
C LEU A 164 -9.08 -3.63 -12.46
N ALA A 165 -8.10 -2.77 -12.16
CA ALA A 165 -8.34 -1.36 -11.88
C ALA A 165 -8.98 -0.65 -13.08
N TYR A 166 -8.46 -0.88 -14.29
CA TYR A 166 -9.01 -0.34 -15.54
C TYR A 166 -10.43 -0.86 -15.82
N VAL A 167 -10.67 -2.16 -15.65
CA VAL A 167 -12.02 -2.77 -15.81
C VAL A 167 -13.00 -2.18 -14.79
N GLY A 168 -12.58 -2.04 -13.52
CA GLY A 168 -13.39 -1.39 -12.49
C GLY A 168 -13.75 0.05 -12.84
N TRP A 169 -12.80 0.80 -13.39
CA TRP A 169 -13.05 2.14 -13.91
C TRP A 169 -14.02 2.13 -15.11
N ARG A 170 -13.75 1.29 -16.11
CA ARG A 170 -14.52 1.26 -17.36
C ARG A 170 -15.95 0.76 -17.18
N HIS A 171 -16.15 -0.13 -16.22
CA HIS A 171 -17.43 -0.79 -15.93
C HIS A 171 -18.01 -0.34 -14.57
N ARG A 172 -17.93 0.96 -14.29
CA ARG A 172 -18.42 1.54 -13.01
C ARG A 172 -19.84 1.13 -12.66
N GLU A 173 -20.76 1.06 -13.64
CA GLU A 173 -22.15 0.63 -13.46
C GLU A 173 -22.23 -0.84 -12.98
N GLY A 174 -21.33 -1.70 -13.48
CA GLY A 174 -21.21 -3.09 -13.02
C GLY A 174 -20.72 -3.18 -11.57
N VAL A 175 -19.72 -2.40 -11.21
CA VAL A 175 -19.20 -2.32 -9.84
C VAL A 175 -20.28 -1.77 -8.91
N GLU A 176 -20.95 -0.68 -9.29
CA GLU A 176 -22.07 -0.09 -8.55
C GLU A 176 -23.17 -1.14 -8.31
N SER A 177 -23.64 -1.80 -9.38
CA SER A 177 -24.70 -2.80 -9.28
C SER A 177 -24.30 -3.99 -8.40
N PHE A 178 -23.05 -4.41 -8.45
CA PHE A 178 -22.51 -5.47 -7.58
C PHE A 178 -22.50 -5.04 -6.11
N VAL A 179 -21.97 -3.85 -5.81
CA VAL A 179 -21.94 -3.31 -4.44
C VAL A 179 -23.36 -3.13 -3.90
N LEU A 180 -24.27 -2.56 -4.69
CA LEU A 180 -25.66 -2.37 -4.28
C LEU A 180 -26.38 -3.69 -4.02
N ARG A 181 -26.10 -4.76 -4.79
CA ARG A 181 -26.64 -6.10 -4.51
C ARG A 181 -26.16 -6.66 -3.17
N LEU A 182 -24.91 -6.42 -2.81
CA LEU A 182 -24.36 -6.84 -1.52
C LEU A 182 -24.94 -6.04 -0.35
N VAL A 183 -25.16 -4.73 -0.55
CA VAL A 183 -25.63 -3.80 0.49
C VAL A 183 -27.16 -3.87 0.66
N ALA A 184 -27.93 -4.13 -0.40
CA ALA A 184 -29.39 -4.15 -0.38
C ALA A 184 -30.00 -5.01 0.74
N PRO A 185 -29.52 -6.24 1.02
CA PRO A 185 -30.08 -7.05 2.11
C PRO A 185 -29.75 -6.47 3.50
N MET A 186 -28.63 -5.75 3.63
CA MET A 186 -28.22 -5.07 4.87
C MET A 186 -29.02 -3.78 5.08
N ALA A 187 -29.22 -3.00 4.02
CA ALA A 187 -30.01 -1.78 4.04
C ALA A 187 -31.48 -2.03 4.44
N ARG A 188 -32.03 -3.21 4.07
CA ARG A 188 -33.39 -3.63 4.50
C ARG A 188 -33.50 -3.95 6.00
N ARG A 189 -32.36 -4.18 6.67
CA ARG A 189 -32.32 -4.57 8.10
C ARG A 189 -31.90 -3.43 9.02
N THR A 190 -31.46 -2.29 8.47
CA THR A 190 -30.89 -1.20 9.25
C THR A 190 -31.23 0.14 8.62
N ASP A 191 -31.97 1.00 9.32
CA ASP A 191 -32.33 2.36 8.88
C ASP A 191 -31.12 3.31 8.65
N ARG A 192 -29.92 2.86 9.05
CA ARG A 192 -28.67 3.65 8.91
C ARG A 192 -28.03 3.53 7.54
N LEU A 193 -28.42 2.56 6.71
CA LEU A 193 -27.87 2.33 5.37
C LEU A 193 -28.99 2.49 4.33
N SER A 194 -28.89 3.51 3.48
CA SER A 194 -29.77 3.68 2.32
C SER A 194 -29.05 3.29 1.03
N VAL A 195 -29.75 2.63 0.13
CA VAL A 195 -29.21 2.25 -1.19
C VAL A 195 -28.77 3.50 -1.97
N ASP A 196 -29.58 4.58 -1.92
CA ASP A 196 -29.25 5.84 -2.57
C ASP A 196 -28.03 6.55 -1.94
N GLY A 197 -27.89 6.43 -0.61
CA GLY A 197 -26.68 6.93 0.08
C GLY A 197 -25.41 6.21 -0.35
N VAL A 198 -25.48 4.88 -0.55
CA VAL A 198 -24.33 4.11 -1.06
C VAL A 198 -24.04 4.45 -2.51
N ARG A 199 -25.05 4.59 -3.37
CA ARG A 199 -24.90 5.02 -4.75
C ARG A 199 -24.20 6.38 -4.83
N ASN A 200 -24.66 7.37 -4.09
CA ASN A 200 -24.05 8.71 -4.06
C ASN A 200 -22.58 8.70 -3.57
N ARG A 201 -22.20 7.77 -2.71
CA ARG A 201 -20.81 7.60 -2.26
C ARG A 201 -19.94 7.00 -3.37
N ILE A 202 -20.45 6.01 -4.11
CA ILE A 202 -19.77 5.41 -5.25
C ILE A 202 -19.55 6.48 -6.33
N ASP A 203 -20.57 7.26 -6.65
CA ASP A 203 -20.46 8.34 -7.64
C ASP A 203 -19.40 9.38 -7.24
N ARG A 204 -19.39 9.84 -5.97
CA ARG A 204 -18.37 10.77 -5.48
C ARG A 204 -16.96 10.18 -5.57
N PHE A 205 -16.80 8.90 -5.22
CA PHE A 205 -15.51 8.22 -5.34
C PHE A 205 -15.00 8.19 -6.80
N TYR A 206 -15.87 7.85 -7.75
CA TYR A 206 -15.49 7.85 -9.18
C TYR A 206 -15.20 9.27 -9.69
N HIS A 207 -15.95 10.28 -9.28
CA HIS A 207 -15.65 11.68 -9.61
C HIS A 207 -14.29 12.13 -9.05
N ALA A 208 -13.93 11.71 -7.84
CA ALA A 208 -12.60 11.99 -7.30
C ALA A 208 -11.49 11.33 -8.13
N LEU A 209 -11.67 10.07 -8.56
CA LEU A 209 -10.73 9.40 -9.46
C LEU A 209 -10.61 10.10 -10.82
N GLU A 210 -11.72 10.58 -11.40
CA GLU A 210 -11.71 11.35 -12.65
C GLU A 210 -10.90 12.64 -12.49
N ARG A 211 -11.12 13.41 -11.42
CA ARG A 211 -10.34 14.62 -11.11
C ARG A 211 -8.83 14.34 -11.00
N ILE A 212 -8.45 13.26 -10.32
CA ILE A 212 -7.05 12.84 -10.22
C ILE A 212 -6.49 12.49 -11.62
N ALA A 213 -7.25 11.78 -12.44
CA ALA A 213 -6.82 11.36 -13.78
C ALA A 213 -6.65 12.54 -14.75
N ASP A 214 -7.36 13.64 -14.54
CA ASP A 214 -7.27 14.87 -15.35
C ASP A 214 -5.96 15.64 -15.10
N GLU A 215 -5.17 15.25 -14.09
CA GLU A 215 -3.89 15.88 -13.75
C GLU A 215 -2.66 14.99 -14.04
N PRO A 216 -2.33 14.65 -15.30
CA PRO A 216 -1.27 13.69 -15.61
C PRO A 216 0.12 14.15 -15.17
N ARG A 217 0.38 15.45 -15.08
CA ARG A 217 1.66 15.98 -14.58
C ARG A 217 1.83 15.69 -13.09
N SER A 218 0.81 15.94 -12.30
CA SER A 218 0.82 15.68 -10.86
C SER A 218 0.93 14.19 -10.57
N LEU A 219 0.24 13.33 -11.36
CA LEU A 219 0.39 11.88 -11.32
C LEU A 219 1.84 11.44 -11.61
N LEU A 220 2.50 12.05 -12.60
CA LEU A 220 3.89 11.75 -12.90
C LEU A 220 4.82 12.12 -11.72
N PHE A 221 4.60 13.28 -11.06
CA PHE A 221 5.36 13.63 -9.86
C PHE A 221 5.12 12.66 -8.71
N ALA A 222 3.87 12.28 -8.45
CA ALA A 222 3.54 11.27 -7.45
C ALA A 222 4.26 9.93 -7.75
N LEU A 223 4.30 9.52 -9.01
CA LEU A 223 5.00 8.34 -9.45
C LEU A 223 6.52 8.44 -9.24
N VAL A 224 7.16 9.57 -9.57
CA VAL A 224 8.59 9.80 -9.31
C VAL A 224 8.89 9.68 -7.81
N PHE A 225 8.07 10.28 -6.95
CA PHE A 225 8.22 10.13 -5.51
C PHE A 225 8.02 8.67 -5.05
N SER A 226 7.09 7.94 -5.66
CA SER A 226 6.87 6.53 -5.38
C SER A 226 8.10 5.69 -5.75
N TYR A 227 8.68 5.86 -6.95
CA TYR A 227 9.92 5.18 -7.35
C TYR A 227 11.09 5.52 -6.41
N THR A 228 11.24 6.79 -6.05
CA THR A 228 12.29 7.22 -5.12
C THR A 228 12.11 6.55 -3.76
N GLY A 229 10.87 6.49 -3.25
CA GLY A 229 10.54 5.78 -2.02
C GLY A 229 10.95 4.31 -2.07
N TRP A 230 10.65 3.60 -3.17
CA TRP A 230 11.02 2.21 -3.37
C TRP A 230 12.54 1.99 -3.43
N VAL A 231 13.30 2.89 -4.06
CA VAL A 231 14.77 2.83 -4.06
C VAL A 231 15.29 2.87 -2.63
N PHE A 232 14.87 3.86 -1.83
CA PHE A 232 15.29 3.96 -0.44
C PHE A 232 14.79 2.80 0.43
N PHE A 233 13.62 2.26 0.16
CA PHE A 233 13.07 1.13 0.89
C PHE A 233 13.76 -0.19 0.54
N ALA A 234 14.34 -0.32 -0.65
CA ALA A 234 15.11 -1.51 -1.07
C ALA A 234 16.57 -1.50 -0.58
N LEU A 235 17.16 -0.33 -0.31
CA LEU A 235 18.55 -0.21 0.14
C LEU A 235 18.88 -1.02 1.41
N PRO A 236 18.01 -1.14 2.42
CA PRO A 236 18.27 -2.00 3.58
C PRO A 236 18.56 -3.46 3.22
N LEU A 237 17.94 -4.01 2.18
CA LEU A 237 18.22 -5.37 1.71
C LEU A 237 19.66 -5.50 1.18
N TYR A 238 20.17 -4.48 0.51
CA TYR A 238 21.55 -4.43 0.06
C TYR A 238 22.53 -4.34 1.25
N PHE A 239 22.25 -3.46 2.21
CA PHE A 239 23.10 -3.28 3.39
C PHE A 239 23.11 -4.48 4.34
N SER A 240 22.05 -5.29 4.36
CA SER A 240 22.01 -6.52 5.17
C SER A 240 22.87 -7.66 4.61
N GLY A 241 23.36 -7.54 3.38
CA GLY A 241 24.25 -8.49 2.73
C GLY A 241 25.76 -8.10 2.82
N LEU A 242 26.06 -6.95 3.42
CA LEU A 242 27.41 -6.46 3.68
C LEU A 242 27.85 -6.80 5.08
#